data_1b9d754c92689bc62dc57ff194ca51c4
#
_entry.id   1b9d754c92689bc62dc57ff194ca51c4
#
_cell.length_a   1.000
_cell.length_b   1.000
_cell.length_c   1.000
_cell.angle_alpha   90.00
_cell.angle_beta   90.00
_cell.angle_gamma   90.00
#
_symmetry.space_group_name_H-M   'P 1'
#
loop_
_entity.id
_entity.type
_entity.pdbx_description
1 polymer ?
#
loop_
_entity_poly.entity_id
_entity_poly.type
_entity_poly.pdbx_seq_one_letter_code
_entity_poly.pdbx_strand_id
1 'polypeptide(L)'
;AARQWVPPLIGVMAGAFSAYLALVGFGFPVDVSVLSATGLGLLCGILVWRLLIPVVRRQAEGLENRNQSLRKLFRIPLVCAAALLSFAHGANDVSNAIGPLAAIVASVHSEAAGTADIPLWSLLIGGFGISLGVLLFGPKLVRLIGMEITKLNPMRAYCVSLSTALTVIVAAWLGMPVSTTHVAVGAVFGVGFFREWYTRHSHRRLAYIQAKSPKFAMGVPVERNDNEVRRRRLVRRSHFMSILAAWMITLPLAAGLSAIFATIMFAIFL
;
A
#
# COMPACT_ATOMS: atom_id res chain seq x y z
N ALA A 1 -7.89 3.14 24.23
CA ALA A 1 -8.38 2.87 22.85
C ALA A 1 -7.39 2.04 22.06
N ALA A 2 -6.13 2.51 21.77
CA ALA A 2 -5.17 1.78 20.91
C ALA A 2 -4.85 0.36 21.42
N ARG A 3 -4.68 0.17 22.72
CA ARG A 3 -4.45 -1.14 23.35
C ARG A 3 -5.55 -2.17 23.03
N GLN A 4 -6.78 -1.70 22.82
CA GLN A 4 -7.93 -2.57 22.52
C GLN A 4 -8.08 -2.85 21.03
N TRP A 5 -7.72 -1.89 20.18
CA TRP A 5 -7.95 -1.97 18.72
C TRP A 5 -6.78 -2.56 17.94
N VAL A 6 -5.54 -2.47 18.45
CA VAL A 6 -4.37 -2.99 17.73
C VAL A 6 -4.41 -4.50 17.51
N PRO A 7 -4.74 -5.36 18.52
CA PRO A 7 -4.80 -6.81 18.30
C PRO A 7 -5.85 -7.23 17.27
N PRO A 8 -7.14 -6.76 17.33
CA PRO A 8 -8.13 -7.14 16.32
C PRO A 8 -7.79 -6.63 14.92
N LEU A 9 -7.16 -5.45 14.78
CA LEU A 9 -6.72 -4.96 13.47
C LEU A 9 -5.71 -5.90 12.82
N ILE A 10 -4.72 -6.40 13.57
CA ILE A 10 -3.75 -7.36 13.03
C ILE A 10 -4.43 -8.72 12.77
N GLY A 11 -5.37 -9.12 13.63
CA GLY A 11 -6.14 -10.34 13.40
C GLY A 11 -6.92 -10.31 12.08
N VAL A 12 -7.62 -9.20 11.80
CA VAL A 12 -8.34 -9.02 10.52
C VAL A 12 -7.38 -9.07 9.33
N MET A 13 -6.21 -8.43 9.44
CA MET A 13 -5.19 -8.47 8.38
C MET A 13 -4.69 -9.89 8.12
N ALA A 14 -4.35 -10.63 9.19
CA ALA A 14 -3.87 -12.01 9.08
C ALA A 14 -4.97 -12.91 8.51
N GLY A 15 -6.21 -12.72 8.94
CA GLY A 15 -7.36 -13.47 8.43
C GLY A 15 -7.62 -13.24 6.95
N ALA A 16 -7.65 -11.97 6.52
CA ALA A 16 -7.82 -11.61 5.13
C ALA A 16 -6.70 -12.16 4.24
N PHE A 17 -5.46 -12.09 4.73
CA PHE A 17 -4.30 -12.62 4.03
C PHE A 17 -4.36 -14.15 3.91
N SER A 18 -4.70 -14.86 4.99
CA SER A 18 -4.83 -16.32 4.96
C SER A 18 -5.96 -16.78 4.04
N ALA A 19 -7.10 -16.08 4.02
CA ALA A 19 -8.20 -16.36 3.10
C ALA A 19 -7.77 -16.15 1.64
N TYR A 20 -7.07 -15.06 1.35
CA TYR A 20 -6.54 -14.77 0.01
C TYR A 20 -5.56 -15.86 -0.45
N LEU A 21 -4.60 -16.26 0.40
CA LEU A 21 -3.65 -17.31 0.08
C LEU A 21 -4.35 -18.66 -0.20
N ALA A 22 -5.39 -18.96 0.56
CA ALA A 22 -6.18 -20.18 0.36
C ALA A 22 -6.94 -20.16 -0.98
N LEU A 23 -7.44 -19.00 -1.40
CA LEU A 23 -8.16 -18.84 -2.67
C LEU A 23 -7.24 -18.90 -3.90
N VAL A 24 -6.07 -18.26 -3.80
CA VAL A 24 -5.13 -18.19 -4.92
C VAL A 24 -4.38 -19.53 -5.11
N GLY A 25 -4.26 -20.30 -4.02
CA GLY A 25 -3.48 -21.54 -4.00
C GLY A 25 -1.97 -21.31 -4.22
N PHE A 26 -1.15 -22.15 -3.63
CA PHE A 26 0.29 -22.16 -3.93
C PHE A 26 0.62 -23.18 -5.04
N GLY A 27 -0.18 -23.27 -6.10
CA GLY A 27 0.01 -24.27 -7.14
C GLY A 27 -0.36 -25.70 -6.70
N PHE A 28 -1.02 -25.85 -5.56
CA PHE A 28 -1.60 -27.13 -5.17
C PHE A 28 -2.94 -27.33 -5.89
N PRO A 29 -3.20 -28.51 -6.47
CA PRO A 29 -4.44 -28.81 -7.18
C PRO A 29 -5.61 -29.06 -6.19
N VAL A 30 -5.86 -28.10 -5.29
CA VAL A 30 -6.96 -28.15 -4.33
C VAL A 30 -7.90 -27.01 -4.62
N ASP A 31 -9.04 -27.30 -5.20
CA ASP A 31 -10.12 -26.33 -5.37
C ASP A 31 -10.71 -25.96 -4.01
N VAL A 32 -10.21 -24.87 -3.44
CA VAL A 32 -10.68 -24.34 -2.16
C VAL A 32 -11.91 -23.48 -2.42
N SER A 33 -13.06 -23.87 -1.90
CA SER A 33 -14.26 -23.05 -2.00
C SER A 33 -14.11 -21.73 -1.26
N VAL A 34 -14.80 -20.67 -1.70
CA VAL A 34 -14.80 -19.36 -1.03
C VAL A 34 -15.20 -19.50 0.45
N LEU A 35 -16.12 -20.43 0.76
CA LEU A 35 -16.58 -20.69 2.12
C LEU A 35 -15.47 -21.27 3.01
N SER A 36 -14.72 -22.25 2.50
CA SER A 36 -13.60 -22.87 3.26
C SER A 36 -12.41 -21.89 3.41
N ALA A 37 -12.11 -21.08 2.39
CA ALA A 37 -11.09 -20.05 2.46
C ALA A 37 -11.44 -18.96 3.49
N THR A 38 -12.69 -18.50 3.51
CA THR A 38 -13.15 -17.52 4.52
C THR A 38 -13.18 -18.14 5.92
N GLY A 39 -13.56 -19.40 6.07
CA GLY A 39 -13.49 -20.12 7.34
C GLY A 39 -12.05 -20.22 7.88
N LEU A 40 -11.10 -20.59 7.03
CA LEU A 40 -9.67 -20.62 7.37
C LEU A 40 -9.16 -19.23 7.76
N GLY A 41 -9.54 -18.21 6.99
CA GLY A 41 -9.19 -16.83 7.28
C GLY A 41 -9.71 -16.35 8.63
N LEU A 42 -10.97 -16.66 8.96
CA LEU A 42 -11.55 -16.33 10.28
C LEU A 42 -10.80 -17.05 11.41
N LEU A 43 -10.51 -18.34 11.27
CA LEU A 43 -9.74 -19.12 12.25
C LEU A 43 -8.36 -18.51 12.48
N CYS A 44 -7.59 -18.26 11.42
CA CYS A 44 -6.28 -17.62 11.51
C CYS A 44 -6.36 -16.22 12.11
N GLY A 45 -7.35 -15.44 11.72
CA GLY A 45 -7.56 -14.09 12.24
C GLY A 45 -7.84 -14.06 13.73
N ILE A 46 -8.72 -14.94 14.20
CA ILE A 46 -9.05 -15.08 15.64
C ILE A 46 -7.84 -15.58 16.43
N LEU A 47 -7.11 -16.55 15.89
CA LEU A 47 -5.91 -17.08 16.54
C LEU A 47 -4.85 -15.99 16.72
N VAL A 48 -4.52 -15.27 15.65
CA VAL A 48 -3.55 -14.16 15.69
C VAL A 48 -4.01 -13.06 16.63
N TRP A 49 -5.30 -12.70 16.58
CA TRP A 49 -5.87 -11.73 17.52
C TRP A 49 -5.65 -12.14 18.97
N ARG A 50 -5.97 -13.39 19.33
CA ARG A 50 -5.79 -13.93 20.70
C ARG A 50 -4.34 -13.95 21.14
N LEU A 51 -3.43 -14.40 20.27
CA LEU A 51 -1.99 -14.47 20.54
C LEU A 51 -1.37 -13.07 20.74
N LEU A 52 -1.88 -12.05 20.07
CA LEU A 52 -1.34 -10.69 20.16
C LEU A 52 -1.86 -9.89 21.36
N ILE A 53 -2.96 -10.30 22.01
CA ILE A 53 -3.47 -9.62 23.21
C ILE A 53 -2.40 -9.49 24.29
N PRO A 54 -1.72 -10.57 24.74
CA PRO A 54 -0.71 -10.47 25.79
C PRO A 54 0.52 -9.66 25.33
N VAL A 55 0.92 -9.78 24.07
CA VAL A 55 2.07 -9.06 23.51
C VAL A 55 1.82 -7.54 23.54
N VAL A 56 0.66 -7.10 23.05
CA VAL A 56 0.29 -5.69 23.03
C VAL A 56 0.05 -5.17 24.46
N ARG A 57 -0.48 -6.00 25.36
CA ARG A 57 -0.63 -5.63 26.78
C ARG A 57 0.72 -5.35 27.43
N ARG A 58 1.69 -6.27 27.27
CA ARG A 58 3.07 -6.10 27.79
C ARG A 58 3.74 -4.86 27.21
N GLN A 59 3.59 -4.60 25.91
CA GLN A 59 4.14 -3.39 25.29
C GLN A 59 3.46 -2.10 25.76
N ALA A 60 2.23 -2.16 26.21
CA ALA A 60 1.48 -1.02 26.73
C ALA A 60 1.72 -0.73 28.20
N GLU A 61 2.34 -1.66 28.93
CA GLU A 61 2.70 -1.47 30.34
C GLU A 61 3.75 -0.37 30.48
N GLY A 62 3.54 0.56 31.42
CA GLY A 62 4.43 1.70 31.63
C GLY A 62 4.36 2.82 30.58
N LEU A 63 3.49 2.70 29.58
CA LEU A 63 3.33 3.76 28.58
C LEU A 63 2.30 4.79 29.04
N GLU A 64 2.73 6.04 29.19
CA GLU A 64 1.84 7.17 29.42
C GLU A 64 0.87 7.40 28.23
N ASN A 65 -0.29 8.00 28.50
CA ASN A 65 -1.30 8.29 27.47
C ASN A 65 -0.88 9.48 26.58
N ARG A 66 0.27 9.35 25.92
CA ARG A 66 0.87 10.36 25.03
C ARG A 66 0.95 9.86 23.57
N ASN A 67 1.01 10.80 22.63
CA ASN A 67 1.17 10.47 21.20
C ASN A 67 2.45 9.65 20.88
N GLN A 68 3.49 9.76 21.69
CA GLN A 68 4.70 8.96 21.55
C GLN A 68 4.45 7.47 21.85
N SER A 69 3.63 7.18 22.85
CA SER A 69 3.22 5.81 23.22
C SER A 69 2.40 5.15 22.10
N LEU A 70 1.52 5.90 21.45
CA LEU A 70 0.77 5.42 20.29
C LEU A 70 1.71 5.04 19.14
N ARG A 71 2.77 5.82 18.89
CA ARG A 71 3.77 5.50 17.85
C ARG A 71 4.49 4.18 18.13
N LYS A 72 4.77 3.87 19.39
CA LYS A 72 5.40 2.58 19.77
C LYS A 72 4.45 1.41 19.53
N LEU A 73 3.18 1.53 19.93
CA LEU A 73 2.16 0.49 19.77
C LEU A 73 1.86 0.18 18.28
N PHE A 74 1.93 1.18 17.41
CA PHE A 74 1.69 1.00 15.97
C PHE A 74 2.90 0.44 15.18
N ARG A 75 4.02 0.14 15.83
CA ARG A 75 5.17 -0.48 15.14
C ARG A 75 4.83 -1.90 14.66
N ILE A 76 4.20 -2.73 15.49
CA ILE A 76 3.84 -4.11 15.09
C ILE A 76 2.81 -4.09 13.95
N PRO A 77 1.65 -3.40 14.07
CA PRO A 77 0.72 -3.29 12.93
C PRO A 77 1.39 -2.80 11.64
N LEU A 78 2.30 -1.83 11.75
CA LEU A 78 3.01 -1.31 10.59
C LEU A 78 3.91 -2.37 9.92
N VAL A 79 4.64 -3.17 10.71
CA VAL A 79 5.47 -4.26 10.17
C VAL A 79 4.59 -5.30 9.48
N CYS A 80 3.46 -5.69 10.10
CA CYS A 80 2.52 -6.62 9.49
C CYS A 80 1.91 -6.06 8.18
N ALA A 81 1.53 -4.77 8.17
CA ALA A 81 1.01 -4.13 6.97
C ALA A 81 2.06 -3.99 5.86
N ALA A 82 3.31 -3.72 6.24
CA ALA A 82 4.42 -3.67 5.29
C ALA A 82 4.74 -5.05 4.70
N ALA A 83 4.70 -6.11 5.51
CA ALA A 83 4.87 -7.48 5.02
C ALA A 83 3.74 -7.87 4.03
N LEU A 84 2.49 -7.55 4.38
CA LEU A 84 1.35 -7.77 3.50
C LEU A 84 1.48 -6.98 2.19
N LEU A 85 1.92 -5.72 2.26
CA LEU A 85 2.18 -4.90 1.09
C LEU A 85 3.32 -5.46 0.23
N SER A 86 4.40 -5.92 0.84
CA SER A 86 5.53 -6.53 0.12
C SER A 86 5.09 -7.78 -0.66
N PHE A 87 4.26 -8.61 -0.04
CA PHE A 87 3.68 -9.77 -0.71
C PHE A 87 2.77 -9.35 -1.88
N ALA A 88 1.83 -8.43 -1.64
CA ALA A 88 0.92 -7.93 -2.66
C ALA A 88 1.66 -7.30 -3.85
N HIS A 89 2.71 -6.52 -3.56
CA HIS A 89 3.59 -5.91 -4.56
C HIS A 89 4.30 -6.99 -5.41
N GLY A 90 4.95 -7.97 -4.76
CA GLY A 90 5.62 -9.05 -5.46
C GLY A 90 4.68 -9.83 -6.38
N ALA A 91 3.52 -10.23 -5.87
CA ALA A 91 2.52 -10.97 -6.64
C ALA A 91 2.00 -10.18 -7.85
N ASN A 92 1.68 -8.89 -7.69
CA ASN A 92 1.17 -8.05 -8.76
C ASN A 92 2.25 -7.70 -9.79
N ASP A 93 3.40 -7.23 -9.34
CA ASP A 93 4.41 -6.66 -10.25
C ASP A 93 5.18 -7.75 -11.01
N VAL A 94 5.38 -8.94 -10.42
CA VAL A 94 5.88 -10.11 -11.16
C VAL A 94 4.90 -10.49 -12.26
N SER A 95 3.61 -10.56 -11.96
CA SER A 95 2.58 -10.89 -12.95
C SER A 95 2.53 -9.88 -14.10
N ASN A 96 2.66 -8.59 -13.82
CA ASN A 96 2.68 -7.53 -14.83
C ASN A 96 3.89 -7.64 -15.78
N ALA A 97 5.03 -8.13 -15.28
CA ALA A 97 6.24 -8.33 -16.08
C ALA A 97 6.20 -9.65 -16.88
N ILE A 98 5.73 -10.71 -16.24
CA ILE A 98 5.75 -12.07 -16.80
C ILE A 98 4.58 -12.33 -17.75
N GLY A 99 3.42 -11.68 -17.55
CA GLY A 99 2.26 -11.85 -18.41
C GLY A 99 2.56 -11.66 -19.91
N PRO A 100 3.13 -10.53 -20.33
CA PRO A 100 3.54 -10.32 -21.72
C PRO A 100 4.57 -11.35 -22.20
N LEU A 101 5.54 -11.74 -21.37
CA LEU A 101 6.55 -12.74 -21.72
C LEU A 101 5.89 -14.11 -21.93
N ALA A 102 4.98 -14.52 -21.07
CA ALA A 102 4.24 -15.76 -21.20
C ALA A 102 3.40 -15.78 -22.49
N ALA A 103 2.76 -14.69 -22.85
CA ALA A 103 2.01 -14.56 -24.10
C ALA A 103 2.92 -14.73 -25.34
N ILE A 104 4.12 -14.16 -25.32
CA ILE A 104 5.12 -14.33 -26.39
C ILE A 104 5.54 -15.80 -26.50
N VAL A 105 5.87 -16.44 -25.38
CA VAL A 105 6.28 -17.85 -25.34
C VAL A 105 5.16 -18.75 -25.88
N ALA A 106 3.91 -18.53 -25.45
CA ALA A 106 2.75 -19.27 -25.94
C ALA A 106 2.56 -19.10 -27.47
N SER A 107 2.71 -17.89 -27.98
CA SER A 107 2.57 -17.65 -29.43
C SER A 107 3.62 -18.36 -30.26
N VAL A 108 4.85 -18.48 -29.76
CA VAL A 108 5.94 -19.22 -30.42
C VAL A 108 5.65 -20.73 -30.47
N HIS A 109 5.01 -21.26 -29.43
CA HIS A 109 4.66 -22.68 -29.35
C HIS A 109 3.28 -23.02 -29.97
N SER A 110 2.65 -22.05 -30.64
CA SER A 110 1.31 -22.20 -31.27
C SER A 110 0.21 -22.59 -30.26
N GLU A 111 0.38 -22.27 -29.01
CA GLU A 111 -0.62 -22.48 -27.97
C GLU A 111 -1.61 -21.31 -27.92
N ALA A 112 -2.86 -21.57 -27.56
CA ALA A 112 -3.84 -20.49 -27.42
C ALA A 112 -3.44 -19.54 -26.28
N ALA A 113 -3.47 -18.26 -26.54
CA ALA A 113 -3.13 -17.24 -25.55
C ALA A 113 -4.09 -17.39 -24.34
N GLY A 114 -3.53 -17.62 -23.15
CA GLY A 114 -4.30 -17.79 -21.90
C GLY A 114 -4.49 -19.23 -21.42
N THR A 115 -4.10 -20.24 -22.20
CA THR A 115 -4.12 -21.66 -21.79
C THR A 115 -2.74 -22.22 -21.51
N ALA A 116 -1.68 -21.50 -21.88
CA ALA A 116 -0.30 -21.94 -21.65
C ALA A 116 0.08 -21.80 -20.17
N ASP A 117 0.65 -22.86 -19.63
CA ASP A 117 1.26 -22.83 -18.30
C ASP A 117 2.43 -21.85 -18.28
N ILE A 118 2.47 -20.98 -17.27
CA ILE A 118 3.59 -20.03 -17.11
C ILE A 118 4.83 -20.80 -16.67
N PRO A 119 5.91 -20.84 -17.46
CA PRO A 119 7.10 -21.59 -17.11
C PRO A 119 7.73 -21.07 -15.80
N LEU A 120 8.13 -21.97 -14.92
CA LEU A 120 8.74 -21.61 -13.63
C LEU A 120 9.99 -20.71 -13.79
N TRP A 121 10.79 -20.94 -14.85
CA TRP A 121 11.97 -20.11 -15.11
C TRP A 121 11.62 -18.64 -15.34
N SER A 122 10.49 -18.33 -15.97
CA SER A 122 10.06 -16.95 -16.23
C SER A 122 9.67 -16.27 -14.92
N LEU A 123 8.94 -16.97 -14.04
CA LEU A 123 8.62 -16.47 -12.69
C LEU A 123 9.86 -16.21 -11.86
N LEU A 124 10.86 -17.09 -11.94
CA LEU A 124 12.14 -16.91 -11.23
C LEU A 124 12.91 -15.69 -11.73
N ILE A 125 12.96 -15.47 -13.05
CA ILE A 125 13.61 -14.28 -13.63
C ILE A 125 12.90 -13.00 -13.18
N GLY A 126 11.56 -12.97 -13.23
CA GLY A 126 10.77 -11.81 -12.78
C GLY A 126 10.95 -11.53 -11.29
N GLY A 127 10.85 -12.56 -10.44
CA GLY A 127 11.05 -12.44 -9.00
C GLY A 127 12.47 -11.99 -8.63
N PHE A 128 13.50 -12.53 -9.29
CA PHE A 128 14.88 -12.11 -9.10
C PHE A 128 15.10 -10.65 -9.54
N GLY A 129 14.57 -10.25 -10.71
CA GLY A 129 14.67 -8.90 -11.23
C GLY A 129 14.05 -7.86 -10.29
N ILE A 130 12.84 -8.13 -9.78
CA ILE A 130 12.18 -7.25 -8.80
C ILE A 130 12.99 -7.18 -7.50
N SER A 131 13.46 -8.31 -6.98
CA SER A 131 14.26 -8.36 -5.76
C SER A 131 15.54 -7.54 -5.90
N LEU A 132 16.24 -7.67 -7.01
CA LEU A 132 17.43 -6.89 -7.32
C LEU A 132 17.11 -5.38 -7.42
N GLY A 133 16.04 -5.01 -8.12
CA GLY A 133 15.58 -3.63 -8.23
C GLY A 133 15.26 -3.00 -6.88
N VAL A 134 14.57 -3.73 -6.01
CA VAL A 134 14.26 -3.27 -4.65
C VAL A 134 15.51 -3.12 -3.79
N LEU A 135 16.48 -4.02 -3.90
CA LEU A 135 17.75 -3.92 -3.17
C LEU A 135 18.56 -2.68 -3.61
N LEU A 136 18.61 -2.40 -4.91
CA LEU A 136 19.41 -1.30 -5.45
C LEU A 136 18.76 0.07 -5.24
N PHE A 137 17.45 0.20 -5.45
CA PHE A 137 16.75 1.48 -5.53
C PHE A 137 15.71 1.69 -4.42
N GLY A 138 15.27 0.64 -3.75
CA GLY A 138 14.22 0.69 -2.73
C GLY A 138 14.48 1.69 -1.60
N PRO A 139 15.66 1.72 -0.98
CA PRO A 139 15.95 2.68 0.10
C PRO A 139 15.78 4.14 -0.33
N LYS A 140 16.18 4.48 -1.57
CA LYS A 140 16.03 5.83 -2.14
C LYS A 140 14.56 6.19 -2.34
N LEU A 141 13.77 5.26 -2.88
CA LEU A 141 12.33 5.44 -3.12
C LEU A 141 11.54 5.59 -1.81
N VAL A 142 11.80 4.73 -0.83
CA VAL A 142 11.15 4.79 0.49
C VAL A 142 11.44 6.12 1.18
N ARG A 143 12.68 6.61 1.10
CA ARG A 143 13.05 7.92 1.65
C ARG A 143 12.32 9.06 0.97
N LEU A 144 12.25 9.06 -0.36
CA LEU A 144 11.52 10.05 -1.16
C LEU A 144 10.05 10.13 -0.73
N ILE A 145 9.34 8.99 -0.74
CA ILE A 145 7.91 8.94 -0.41
C ILE A 145 7.67 9.31 1.06
N GLY A 146 8.48 8.78 1.98
CA GLY A 146 8.27 8.94 3.41
C GLY A 146 8.64 10.32 3.98
N MET A 147 9.58 11.02 3.36
CA MET A 147 10.13 12.28 3.88
C MET A 147 9.78 13.50 3.03
N GLU A 148 9.72 13.37 1.72
CA GLU A 148 9.56 14.50 0.81
C GLU A 148 8.08 14.79 0.48
N ILE A 149 7.27 13.75 0.25
CA ILE A 149 5.85 13.92 -0.09
C ILE A 149 5.03 14.29 1.14
N THR A 150 5.23 13.57 2.26
CA THR A 150 4.52 13.85 3.51
C THR A 150 5.30 13.37 4.72
N LYS A 151 5.13 14.05 5.86
CA LYS A 151 5.72 13.58 7.13
C LYS A 151 4.91 12.41 7.68
N LEU A 152 5.30 11.19 7.32
CA LEU A 152 4.67 9.97 7.82
C LEU A 152 5.08 9.72 9.28
N ASN A 153 4.10 9.37 10.10
CA ASN A 153 4.32 8.75 11.40
C ASN A 153 3.86 7.28 11.32
N PRO A 154 4.23 6.39 12.27
CA PRO A 154 3.88 4.97 12.19
C PRO A 154 2.39 4.67 11.98
N MET A 155 1.49 5.47 12.55
CA MET A 155 0.04 5.30 12.37
C MET A 155 -0.39 5.59 10.93
N ARG A 156 0.14 6.65 10.32
CA ARG A 156 -0.18 7.01 8.93
C ARG A 156 0.47 6.04 7.95
N ALA A 157 1.74 5.69 8.20
CA ALA A 157 2.43 4.68 7.42
C ALA A 157 1.65 3.36 7.43
N TYR A 158 1.11 2.95 8.59
CA TYR A 158 0.22 1.80 8.69
C TYR A 158 -1.02 1.94 7.80
N CYS A 159 -1.74 3.07 7.86
CA CYS A 159 -2.91 3.30 7.02
C CYS A 159 -2.57 3.27 5.53
N VAL A 160 -1.44 3.87 5.13
CA VAL A 160 -0.95 3.87 3.75
C VAL A 160 -0.62 2.44 3.30
N SER A 161 0.21 1.73 4.07
CA SER A 161 0.62 0.36 3.72
C SER A 161 -0.57 -0.60 3.64
N LEU A 162 -1.47 -0.52 4.61
CA LEU A 162 -2.66 -1.37 4.63
C LEU A 162 -3.60 -1.08 3.46
N SER A 163 -3.94 0.19 3.21
CA SER A 163 -4.83 0.54 2.10
C SER A 163 -4.22 0.18 0.74
N THR A 164 -2.92 0.39 0.57
CA THR A 164 -2.21 -0.03 -0.65
C THR A 164 -2.26 -1.54 -0.82
N ALA A 165 -1.92 -2.31 0.23
CA ALA A 165 -1.92 -3.76 0.17
C ALA A 165 -3.31 -4.32 -0.18
N LEU A 166 -4.36 -3.83 0.49
CA LEU A 166 -5.74 -4.26 0.22
C LEU A 166 -6.18 -3.93 -1.20
N THR A 167 -5.88 -2.74 -1.70
CA THR A 167 -6.23 -2.34 -3.07
C THR A 167 -5.51 -3.22 -4.10
N VAL A 168 -4.22 -3.49 -3.90
CA VAL A 168 -3.43 -4.32 -4.82
C VAL A 168 -3.90 -5.78 -4.78
N ILE A 169 -4.17 -6.34 -3.60
CA ILE A 169 -4.70 -7.70 -3.45
C ILE A 169 -6.05 -7.85 -4.16
N VAL A 170 -6.96 -6.91 -3.96
CA VAL A 170 -8.27 -6.94 -4.63
C VAL A 170 -8.13 -6.82 -6.15
N ALA A 171 -7.27 -5.92 -6.63
CA ALA A 171 -7.00 -5.79 -8.05
C ALA A 171 -6.39 -7.06 -8.65
N ALA A 172 -5.41 -7.68 -7.97
CA ALA A 172 -4.81 -8.94 -8.39
C ALA A 172 -5.83 -10.09 -8.42
N TRP A 173 -6.71 -10.15 -7.42
CA TRP A 173 -7.80 -11.14 -7.40
C TRP A 173 -8.79 -10.97 -8.55
N LEU A 174 -9.06 -9.73 -8.95
CA LEU A 174 -9.91 -9.44 -10.12
C LEU A 174 -9.17 -9.56 -11.46
N GLY A 175 -7.90 -9.97 -11.47
CA GLY A 175 -7.07 -10.05 -12.67
C GLY A 175 -6.74 -8.71 -13.30
N MET A 176 -6.88 -7.60 -12.56
CA MET A 176 -6.59 -6.27 -13.06
C MET A 176 -5.12 -5.89 -12.80
N PRO A 177 -4.33 -5.62 -13.85
CA PRO A 177 -2.97 -5.12 -13.68
C PRO A 177 -2.99 -3.69 -13.14
N VAL A 178 -2.37 -3.46 -11.98
CA VAL A 178 -2.31 -2.14 -11.36
C VAL A 178 -0.85 -1.77 -11.03
N SER A 179 -0.57 -0.48 -11.03
CA SER A 179 0.73 0.00 -10.56
C SER A 179 0.71 0.17 -9.04
N THR A 180 1.45 -0.68 -8.34
CA THR A 180 1.59 -0.61 -6.87
C THR A 180 2.14 0.74 -6.41
N THR A 181 3.04 1.36 -7.17
CA THR A 181 3.57 2.70 -6.89
C THR A 181 2.47 3.77 -6.97
N HIS A 182 1.61 3.73 -7.99
CA HIS A 182 0.49 4.68 -8.12
C HIS A 182 -0.49 4.53 -6.97
N VAL A 183 -0.83 3.29 -6.60
CA VAL A 183 -1.71 3.00 -5.46
C VAL A 183 -1.10 3.50 -4.15
N ALA A 184 0.19 3.26 -3.91
CA ALA A 184 0.88 3.73 -2.71
C ALA A 184 0.91 5.26 -2.61
N VAL A 185 1.24 5.95 -3.70
CA VAL A 185 1.23 7.42 -3.78
C VAL A 185 -0.19 7.95 -3.57
N GLY A 186 -1.20 7.35 -4.20
CA GLY A 186 -2.60 7.67 -3.98
C GLY A 186 -3.02 7.52 -2.52
N ALA A 187 -2.61 6.45 -1.86
CA ALA A 187 -2.87 6.21 -0.43
C ALA A 187 -2.21 7.28 0.46
N VAL A 188 -0.97 7.69 0.15
CA VAL A 188 -0.29 8.79 0.86
C VAL A 188 -1.08 10.08 0.76
N PHE A 189 -1.53 10.44 -0.45
CA PHE A 189 -2.34 11.64 -0.65
C PHE A 189 -3.71 11.51 0.01
N GLY A 190 -4.38 10.36 -0.11
CA GLY A 190 -5.67 10.11 0.51
C GLY A 190 -5.63 10.30 2.02
N VAL A 191 -4.66 9.71 2.70
CA VAL A 191 -4.45 9.89 4.16
C VAL A 191 -4.13 11.35 4.49
N GLY A 192 -3.37 12.04 3.64
CA GLY A 192 -3.02 13.45 3.80
C GLY A 192 -4.24 14.36 3.68
N PHE A 193 -5.03 14.22 2.62
CA PHE A 193 -6.24 15.00 2.38
C PHE A 193 -7.33 14.73 3.41
N PHE A 194 -7.57 13.46 3.76
CA PHE A 194 -8.51 13.10 4.82
C PHE A 194 -8.16 13.79 6.14
N ARG A 195 -6.88 13.82 6.48
CA ARG A 195 -6.44 14.52 7.69
C ARG A 195 -6.63 16.03 7.63
N GLU A 196 -6.39 16.65 6.47
CA GLU A 196 -6.68 18.08 6.29
C GLU A 196 -8.17 18.35 6.45
N TRP A 197 -9.00 17.54 5.81
CA TRP A 197 -10.46 17.62 5.91
C TRP A 197 -10.93 17.42 7.36
N TYR A 198 -10.48 16.36 8.04
CA TYR A 198 -10.81 16.09 9.44
C TYR A 198 -10.39 17.23 10.37
N THR A 199 -9.22 17.82 10.16
CA THR A 199 -8.73 18.93 10.96
C THR A 199 -9.61 20.17 10.81
N ARG A 200 -10.23 20.37 9.65
CA ARG A 200 -11.12 21.50 9.38
C ARG A 200 -12.53 21.32 9.92
N HIS A 201 -13.05 20.09 9.92
CA HIS A 201 -14.46 19.81 10.22
C HIS A 201 -14.69 19.22 11.62
N SER A 202 -13.67 18.69 12.28
CA SER A 202 -13.83 18.07 13.62
C SER A 202 -13.85 19.13 14.72
N HIS A 203 -15.02 19.34 15.33
CA HIS A 203 -15.18 20.23 16.49
C HIS A 203 -14.22 19.91 17.64
N ARG A 204 -14.01 18.63 17.96
CA ARG A 204 -13.04 18.19 18.98
C ARG A 204 -11.62 18.61 18.64
N ARG A 205 -11.26 18.54 17.38
CA ARG A 205 -9.92 18.91 16.92
C ARG A 205 -9.72 20.41 16.92
N LEU A 206 -10.73 21.16 16.49
CA LEU A 206 -10.72 22.63 16.55
C LEU A 206 -10.61 23.13 17.98
N ALA A 207 -11.42 22.61 18.91
CA ALA A 207 -11.36 22.95 20.32
C ALA A 207 -9.96 22.65 20.92
N TYR A 208 -9.36 21.50 20.60
CA TYR A 208 -8.00 21.16 21.05
C TYR A 208 -6.94 22.12 20.51
N ILE A 209 -7.07 22.54 19.24
CA ILE A 209 -6.13 23.50 18.62
C ILE A 209 -6.30 24.87 19.25
N GLN A 210 -7.52 25.32 19.51
CA GLN A 210 -7.84 26.57 20.18
C GLN A 210 -7.28 26.58 21.60
N ALA A 211 -7.55 25.54 22.41
CA ALA A 211 -7.05 25.43 23.77
C ALA A 211 -5.52 25.41 23.88
N LYS A 212 -4.81 25.00 22.83
CA LYS A 212 -3.33 24.98 22.78
C LYS A 212 -2.73 26.20 22.13
N SER A 213 -3.51 27.14 21.65
CA SER A 213 -3.03 28.39 21.05
C SER A 213 -2.68 29.41 22.16
N PRO A 214 -1.49 30.01 22.14
CA PRO A 214 -1.13 31.08 23.10
C PRO A 214 -2.10 32.26 23.05
N LYS A 215 -2.67 32.55 21.89
CA LYS A 215 -3.65 33.64 21.67
C LYS A 215 -4.98 33.35 22.40
N PHE A 216 -5.39 32.09 22.51
CA PHE A 216 -6.59 31.70 23.25
C PHE A 216 -6.40 31.91 24.76
N ALA A 217 -5.21 31.58 25.27
CA ALA A 217 -4.85 31.84 26.66
C ALA A 217 -4.84 33.34 27.03
N MET A 218 -4.66 34.23 26.04
CA MET A 218 -4.73 35.68 26.20
C MET A 218 -6.12 36.29 25.98
N GLY A 219 -7.17 35.43 25.82
CA GLY A 219 -8.55 35.92 25.60
C GLY A 219 -8.80 36.57 24.22
N VAL A 220 -7.83 36.51 23.30
CA VAL A 220 -7.97 37.06 21.96
C VAL A 220 -8.73 36.06 21.06
N PRO A 221 -9.82 36.47 20.36
CA PRO A 221 -10.49 35.62 19.39
C PRO A 221 -9.48 35.08 18.37
N VAL A 222 -9.41 33.75 18.24
CA VAL A 222 -8.51 33.11 17.28
C VAL A 222 -9.14 33.26 15.91
N GLU A 223 -8.85 34.37 15.25
CA GLU A 223 -9.14 34.56 13.84
C GLU A 223 -8.48 33.45 13.03
N ARG A 224 -9.21 32.88 12.07
CA ARG A 224 -8.74 31.78 11.23
C ARG A 224 -7.49 32.22 10.44
N ASN A 225 -6.32 32.01 11.04
CA ASN A 225 -5.05 32.41 10.44
C ASN A 225 -4.73 31.46 9.27
N ASP A 226 -5.00 31.88 8.05
CA ASP A 226 -4.76 31.11 6.82
C ASP A 226 -3.28 30.70 6.66
N ASN A 227 -2.36 31.47 7.22
CA ASN A 227 -0.94 31.14 7.23
C ASN A 227 -0.64 29.94 8.15
N GLU A 228 -1.36 29.78 9.26
CA GLU A 228 -1.23 28.63 10.13
C GLU A 228 -1.87 27.39 9.52
N VAL A 229 -2.98 27.55 8.81
CA VAL A 229 -3.61 26.50 8.00
C VAL A 229 -2.67 26.04 6.88
N ARG A 230 -2.00 26.98 6.20
CA ARG A 230 -0.99 26.67 5.16
C ARG A 230 0.22 25.96 5.72
N ARG A 231 0.77 26.37 6.88
CA ARG A 231 1.89 25.68 7.55
C ARG A 231 1.53 24.24 8.01
N ARG A 232 0.26 23.96 8.25
CA ARG A 232 -0.26 22.64 8.67
C ARG A 232 -0.67 21.74 7.49
N ARG A 233 -0.54 22.21 6.25
CA ARG A 233 -0.73 21.35 5.09
C ARG A 233 0.28 20.21 5.13
N LEU A 234 -0.25 18.97 5.11
CA LEU A 234 0.56 17.77 5.22
C LEU A 234 1.07 17.30 3.87
N VAL A 235 0.33 17.64 2.82
CA VAL A 235 0.61 17.27 1.45
C VAL A 235 1.20 18.46 0.72
N ARG A 236 2.39 18.28 0.16
CA ARG A 236 2.99 19.26 -0.73
C ARG A 236 2.32 19.17 -2.09
N ARG A 237 1.42 20.11 -2.37
CA ARG A 237 0.65 20.13 -3.62
C ARG A 237 1.51 20.21 -4.89
N SER A 238 2.70 20.79 -4.78
CA SER A 238 3.65 20.81 -5.89
C SER A 238 4.07 19.41 -6.33
N HIS A 239 4.38 18.52 -5.38
CA HIS A 239 4.70 17.12 -5.71
C HIS A 239 3.51 16.36 -6.28
N PHE A 240 2.29 16.63 -5.77
CA PHE A 240 1.08 16.04 -6.35
C PHE A 240 0.90 16.41 -7.81
N MET A 241 1.02 17.70 -8.14
CA MET A 241 0.90 18.17 -9.53
C MET A 241 2.03 17.65 -10.43
N SER A 242 3.26 17.59 -9.93
CA SER A 242 4.38 17.02 -10.69
C SER A 242 4.18 15.53 -11.00
N ILE A 243 3.64 14.77 -10.04
CA ILE A 243 3.34 13.35 -10.26
C ILE A 243 2.21 13.18 -11.26
N LEU A 244 1.13 13.96 -11.17
CA LEU A 244 0.04 13.93 -12.15
C LEU A 244 0.55 14.30 -13.55
N ALA A 245 1.36 15.35 -13.66
CA ALA A 245 1.94 15.75 -14.95
C ALA A 245 2.84 14.64 -15.53
N ALA A 246 3.67 14.01 -14.68
CA ALA A 246 4.49 12.88 -15.10
C ALA A 246 3.63 11.72 -15.65
N TRP A 247 2.53 11.37 -14.99
CA TRP A 247 1.63 10.31 -15.47
C TRP A 247 0.96 10.65 -16.79
N MET A 248 0.54 11.91 -16.98
CA MET A 248 -0.04 12.35 -18.24
C MET A 248 0.95 12.33 -19.41
N ILE A 249 2.24 12.53 -19.16
CA ILE A 249 3.28 12.56 -20.19
C ILE A 249 3.82 11.15 -20.47
N THR A 250 4.04 10.34 -19.44
CA THR A 250 4.68 9.02 -19.58
C THR A 250 3.85 8.04 -20.39
N LEU A 251 2.50 8.05 -20.26
CA LEU A 251 1.64 7.13 -20.98
C LEU A 251 1.68 7.35 -22.51
N PRO A 252 1.45 8.58 -23.05
CA PRO A 252 1.57 8.82 -24.49
C PRO A 252 2.99 8.58 -25.02
N LEU A 253 4.01 8.96 -24.23
CA LEU A 253 5.41 8.76 -24.62
C LEU A 253 5.74 7.27 -24.75
N ALA A 254 5.35 6.45 -23.78
CA ALA A 254 5.56 5.01 -23.80
C ALA A 254 4.80 4.35 -24.97
N ALA A 255 3.55 4.75 -25.21
CA ALA A 255 2.78 4.27 -26.34
C ALA A 255 3.43 4.63 -27.70
N GLY A 256 3.89 5.86 -27.85
CA GLY A 256 4.59 6.31 -29.06
C GLY A 256 5.90 5.54 -29.30
N LEU A 257 6.72 5.37 -28.27
CA LEU A 257 7.95 4.57 -28.36
C LEU A 257 7.65 3.11 -28.72
N SER A 258 6.65 2.50 -28.08
CA SER A 258 6.24 1.12 -28.39
C SER A 258 5.78 0.98 -29.84
N ALA A 259 5.00 1.93 -30.36
CA ALA A 259 4.57 1.93 -31.75
C ALA A 259 5.76 2.05 -32.71
N ILE A 260 6.72 2.93 -32.44
CA ILE A 260 7.94 3.08 -33.24
C ILE A 260 8.75 1.77 -33.25
N PHE A 261 8.98 1.16 -32.09
CA PHE A 261 9.69 -0.11 -32.00
C PHE A 261 8.97 -1.23 -32.76
N ALA A 262 7.65 -1.34 -32.59
CA ALA A 262 6.87 -2.32 -33.34
C ALA A 262 7.01 -2.13 -34.87
N THR A 263 6.88 -0.89 -35.37
CA THR A 263 7.02 -0.59 -36.81
C THR A 263 8.41 -0.95 -37.30
N ILE A 264 9.47 -0.63 -36.56
CA ILE A 264 10.84 -0.98 -36.92
C ILE A 264 11.02 -2.52 -36.98
N MET A 265 10.52 -3.22 -35.99
CA MET A 265 10.60 -4.69 -35.94
C MET A 265 9.86 -5.34 -37.11
N PHE A 266 8.63 -4.88 -37.41
CA PHE A 266 7.89 -5.34 -38.59
C PHE A 266 8.64 -5.08 -39.91
N ALA A 267 9.25 -3.91 -40.04
CA ALA A 267 10.02 -3.56 -41.28
C ALA A 267 11.30 -4.37 -41.46
N ILE A 268 11.88 -4.91 -40.36
CA ILE A 268 13.13 -5.70 -40.43
C ILE A 268 12.85 -7.20 -40.61
N PHE A 269 11.77 -7.72 -40.00
CA PHE A 269 11.56 -9.16 -39.90
C PHE A 269 10.39 -9.69 -40.77
N LEU A 270 9.56 -8.82 -41.30
CA LEU A 270 8.47 -9.13 -42.23
C LEU A 270 8.61 -8.39 -43.54
#